data_2906403de5228ff96a790b735b987c72
#
_entry.id   2906403de5228ff96a790b735b987c72
#
_cell.length_a   1.000
_cell.length_b   1.000
_cell.length_c   1.000
_cell.angle_alpha   90.00
_cell.angle_beta   90.00
_cell.angle_gamma   90.00
#
_symmetry.space_group_name_H-M   'P 1'
#
loop_
_entity.id
_entity.type
_entity.pdbx_description
1 polymer ?
#
loop_
_entity_poly.entity_id
_entity_poly.type
_entity_poly.pdbx_seq_one_letter_code
_entity_poly.pdbx_strand_id
1 'polypeptide(L)'
;MALRKYKPTTAGTRWRIGNAYAEVTTNVPEKSLLEKQKSTAGRNVQGHRSMRYMGGGNKKMYRLVDFKRDKKDIPATVKSIEYDPNRTAFIALISFADGEKRYIIAPTGLQVGATRAVALARELRD
;
A
#
# COMPACT_ATOMS: atom_id res chain seq x y z
N MET A 1 -13.35 -7.88 0.20
CA MET A 1 -13.22 -6.47 0.68
C MET A 1 -14.47 -6.12 1.49
N ALA A 2 -14.32 -5.81 2.77
CA ALA A 2 -15.43 -5.42 3.63
C ALA A 2 -15.83 -3.96 3.36
N LEU A 3 -17.14 -3.71 3.23
CA LEU A 3 -17.69 -2.40 2.92
C LEU A 3 -18.31 -1.77 4.17
N ARG A 4 -18.03 -0.48 4.41
CA ARG A 4 -18.64 0.33 5.46
C ARG A 4 -19.70 1.24 4.86
N LYS A 5 -20.95 1.09 5.32
CA LYS A 5 -22.04 2.04 5.04
C LYS A 5 -22.05 3.17 6.08
N TYR A 6 -22.37 4.37 5.65
CA TYR A 6 -22.48 5.53 6.52
C TYR A 6 -23.94 5.82 6.86
N LYS A 7 -24.18 6.47 8.01
CA LYS A 7 -25.53 6.92 8.37
C LYS A 7 -26.02 7.99 7.39
N PRO A 8 -27.29 7.95 6.96
CA PRO A 8 -27.84 8.89 5.96
C PRO A 8 -28.21 10.25 6.59
N THR A 9 -27.23 10.94 7.19
CA THR A 9 -27.44 12.24 7.86
C THR A 9 -27.43 13.42 6.91
N THR A 10 -26.71 13.32 5.80
CA THR A 10 -26.60 14.36 4.78
C THR A 10 -26.76 13.76 3.38
N ALA A 11 -27.03 14.61 2.39
CA ALA A 11 -27.12 14.16 1.00
C ALA A 11 -25.86 13.42 0.54
N GLY A 12 -24.67 13.88 0.93
CA GLY A 12 -23.39 13.26 0.56
C GLY A 12 -23.12 11.93 1.28
N THR A 13 -23.65 11.72 2.49
CA THR A 13 -23.43 10.48 3.26
C THR A 13 -24.46 9.40 2.99
N ARG A 14 -25.64 9.77 2.43
CA ARG A 14 -26.76 8.86 2.19
C ARG A 14 -26.39 7.64 1.35
N TRP A 15 -25.65 7.84 0.30
CA TRP A 15 -25.24 6.79 -0.64
C TRP A 15 -23.76 6.43 -0.56
N ARG A 16 -23.05 7.06 0.38
CA ARG A 16 -21.61 6.82 0.53
C ARG A 16 -21.35 5.41 1.05
N ILE A 17 -20.52 4.70 0.31
CA ILE A 17 -19.95 3.41 0.71
C ILE A 17 -18.42 3.58 0.74
N GLY A 18 -17.79 3.18 1.81
CA GLY A 18 -16.34 3.23 1.98
C GLY A 18 -15.76 1.85 2.26
N ASN A 19 -14.44 1.75 2.18
CA ASN A 19 -13.73 0.56 2.61
C ASN A 19 -13.73 0.50 4.15
N ALA A 20 -13.97 -0.68 4.71
CA ALA A 20 -13.92 -0.92 6.15
C ALA A 20 -12.50 -1.20 6.67
N TYR A 21 -11.52 -1.42 5.77
CA TYR A 21 -10.13 -1.76 6.10
C TYR A 21 -9.95 -2.99 7.01
N ALA A 22 -10.92 -3.91 6.98
CA ALA A 22 -10.91 -5.08 7.85
C ALA A 22 -9.74 -6.06 7.57
N GLU A 23 -9.17 -6.00 6.37
CA GLU A 23 -8.05 -6.84 5.94
C GLU A 23 -6.70 -6.31 6.44
N VAL A 24 -6.64 -5.05 6.88
CA VAL A 24 -5.41 -4.41 7.36
C VAL A 24 -5.11 -4.87 8.78
N THR A 25 -3.94 -5.48 8.97
CA THR A 25 -3.52 -6.04 10.25
C THR A 25 -2.71 -5.08 11.10
N THR A 26 -1.96 -4.16 10.47
CA THR A 26 -1.17 -3.15 11.18
C THR A 26 -1.14 -1.82 10.43
N ASN A 27 -1.04 -0.74 11.22
CA ASN A 27 -0.88 0.63 10.69
C ASN A 27 0.57 1.13 10.76
N VAL A 28 1.48 0.33 11.33
CA VAL A 28 2.88 0.71 11.49
C VAL A 28 3.70 0.12 10.34
N PRO A 29 4.21 0.95 9.42
CA PRO A 29 5.00 0.46 8.30
C PRO A 29 6.44 0.10 8.72
N GLU A 30 7.07 -0.79 7.96
CA GLU A 30 8.49 -1.14 8.11
C GLU A 30 9.37 0.05 7.71
N LYS A 31 10.14 0.58 8.68
CA LYS A 31 10.93 1.81 8.48
C LYS A 31 12.00 1.69 7.41
N SER A 32 12.62 0.53 7.26
CA SER A 32 13.66 0.27 6.25
C SER A 32 13.16 0.36 4.81
N LEU A 33 11.85 0.17 4.60
CA LEU A 33 11.20 0.18 3.28
C LEU A 33 10.44 1.49 3.00
N LEU A 34 10.70 2.54 3.78
CA LEU A 34 10.08 3.85 3.60
C LEU A 34 11.05 4.82 2.94
N GLU A 35 10.55 5.54 1.96
CA GLU A 35 11.28 6.61 1.27
C GLU A 35 10.55 7.94 1.41
N LYS A 36 11.32 9.02 1.56
CA LYS A 36 10.80 10.36 1.69
C LYS A 36 10.51 10.95 0.31
N GLN A 37 9.26 11.18 -0.01
CA GLN A 37 8.89 11.83 -1.25
C GLN A 37 8.80 13.35 -1.05
N LYS A 38 9.68 14.10 -1.71
CA LYS A 38 9.65 15.56 -1.71
C LYS A 38 8.58 16.05 -2.67
N SER A 39 7.70 16.95 -2.20
CA SER A 39 6.74 17.68 -3.03
C SER A 39 7.08 19.16 -3.01
N THR A 40 7.24 19.76 -4.18
CA THR A 40 7.48 21.19 -4.32
C THR A 40 6.19 22.00 -4.39
N ALA A 41 5.05 21.32 -4.57
CA ALA A 41 3.73 21.96 -4.72
C ALA A 41 3.71 23.09 -5.78
N GLY A 42 4.45 22.92 -6.87
CA GLY A 42 4.54 23.89 -7.96
C GLY A 42 5.31 25.16 -7.62
N ARG A 43 6.16 25.14 -6.58
CA ARG A 43 7.02 26.27 -6.19
C ARG A 43 8.44 26.08 -6.72
N ASN A 44 9.06 27.21 -7.13
CA ASN A 44 10.46 27.26 -7.52
C ASN A 44 11.39 27.30 -6.30
N VAL A 45 12.71 27.43 -6.54
CA VAL A 45 13.73 27.50 -5.49
C VAL A 45 13.52 28.70 -4.54
N GLN A 46 12.97 29.80 -5.06
CA GLN A 46 12.66 31.01 -4.29
C GLN A 46 11.33 30.95 -3.55
N GLY A 47 10.58 29.84 -3.67
CA GLY A 47 9.28 29.68 -3.05
C GLY A 47 8.10 30.29 -3.81
N HIS A 48 8.35 30.93 -4.96
CA HIS A 48 7.30 31.48 -5.80
C HIS A 48 6.60 30.39 -6.61
N ARG A 49 5.32 30.58 -6.85
CA ARG A 49 4.51 29.67 -7.66
C ARG A 49 4.92 29.75 -9.12
N SER A 50 5.51 28.70 -9.66
CA SER A 50 5.92 28.58 -11.06
C SER A 50 4.95 27.73 -11.90
N MET A 51 4.20 26.83 -11.27
CA MET A 51 3.24 25.96 -11.94
C MET A 51 1.89 26.00 -11.22
N ARG A 52 0.81 26.19 -11.99
CA ARG A 52 -0.57 26.15 -11.48
C ARG A 52 -1.06 24.69 -11.32
N TYR A 53 -2.13 24.51 -10.55
CA TYR A 53 -2.78 23.23 -10.28
C TYR A 53 -1.92 22.18 -9.56
N MET A 54 -0.77 22.57 -9.05
CA MET A 54 0.08 21.72 -8.21
C MET A 54 -0.14 22.09 -6.74
N GLY A 55 -0.88 21.24 -6.04
CA GLY A 55 -1.11 21.39 -4.59
C GLY A 55 -0.13 20.59 -3.76
N GLY A 56 0.04 20.99 -2.50
CA GLY A 56 0.63 20.14 -1.47
C GLY A 56 -0.41 19.13 -0.99
N GLY A 57 -0.13 17.85 -1.10
CA GLY A 57 -0.95 16.80 -0.52
C GLY A 57 -0.71 16.65 0.99
N ASN A 58 -1.43 15.74 1.62
CA ASN A 58 -1.14 15.32 2.98
C ASN A 58 0.26 14.70 3.07
N LYS A 59 0.93 14.87 4.21
CA LYS A 59 2.26 14.30 4.46
C LYS A 59 2.18 12.77 4.44
N LYS A 60 2.93 12.14 3.54
CA LYS A 60 2.97 10.69 3.37
C LYS A 60 4.37 10.22 2.99
N MET A 61 4.70 9.00 3.39
CA MET A 61 5.94 8.32 3.02
C MET A 61 5.64 7.35 1.88
N TYR A 62 6.57 7.22 0.96
CA TYR A 62 6.50 6.22 -0.10
C TYR A 62 6.94 4.86 0.43
N ARG A 63 6.27 3.77 0.01
CA ARG A 63 6.65 2.39 0.31
C ARG A 63 7.35 1.80 -0.90
N LEU A 64 8.53 1.26 -0.67
CA LEU A 64 9.27 0.54 -1.71
C LEU A 64 8.60 -0.81 -1.95
N VAL A 65 7.89 -0.92 -3.05
CA VAL A 65 7.16 -2.13 -3.44
C VAL A 65 7.95 -2.87 -4.51
N ASP A 66 8.17 -4.16 -4.29
CA ASP A 66 8.82 -5.04 -5.24
C ASP A 66 7.86 -5.43 -6.37
N PHE A 67 8.02 -4.78 -7.52
CA PHE A 67 7.30 -5.10 -8.75
C PHE A 67 8.05 -6.09 -9.64
N LYS A 68 9.37 -6.14 -9.54
CA LYS A 68 10.22 -6.96 -10.43
C LYS A 68 10.17 -8.44 -10.07
N ARG A 69 9.94 -8.75 -8.79
CA ARG A 69 9.91 -10.14 -8.28
C ARG A 69 11.13 -10.94 -8.73
N ASP A 70 12.32 -10.32 -8.66
CA ASP A 70 13.60 -10.89 -9.06
C ASP A 70 14.05 -12.04 -8.17
N LYS A 71 13.62 -12.05 -6.91
CA LYS A 71 13.98 -13.09 -5.94
C LYS A 71 13.07 -14.30 -6.12
N LYS A 72 13.60 -15.32 -6.81
CA LYS A 72 12.89 -16.58 -7.11
C LYS A 72 13.39 -17.70 -6.20
N ASP A 73 12.56 -18.73 -6.05
CA ASP A 73 12.88 -20.01 -5.39
C ASP A 73 13.23 -19.94 -3.89
N ILE A 74 13.04 -18.76 -3.26
CA ILE A 74 13.19 -18.60 -1.81
C ILE A 74 11.80 -18.44 -1.19
N PRO A 75 11.43 -19.29 -0.21
CA PRO A 75 10.13 -19.20 0.43
C PRO A 75 10.03 -17.89 1.23
N ALA A 76 8.88 -17.25 1.13
CA ALA A 76 8.57 -16.04 1.87
C ALA A 76 7.27 -16.23 2.67
N THR A 77 7.21 -15.63 3.84
CA THR A 77 6.05 -15.65 4.73
C THR A 77 5.43 -14.26 4.82
N VAL A 78 4.12 -14.16 4.69
CA VAL A 78 3.39 -12.91 4.88
C VAL A 78 3.36 -12.54 6.36
N LYS A 79 3.95 -11.42 6.73
CA LYS A 79 3.99 -10.91 8.11
C LYS A 79 2.77 -10.05 8.44
N SER A 80 2.41 -9.15 7.53
CA SER A 80 1.31 -8.20 7.73
C SER A 80 0.70 -7.76 6.41
N ILE A 81 -0.55 -7.30 6.48
CA ILE A 81 -1.23 -6.60 5.39
C ILE A 81 -1.40 -5.16 5.85
N GLU A 82 -0.97 -4.20 5.03
CA GLU A 82 -0.86 -2.80 5.41
C GLU A 82 -1.56 -1.88 4.40
N TYR A 83 -2.00 -0.73 4.91
CA TYR A 83 -2.51 0.35 4.08
C TYR A 83 -1.37 1.16 3.48
N ASP A 84 -1.42 1.42 2.17
CA ASP A 84 -0.49 2.33 1.49
C ASP A 84 -1.22 3.60 1.04
N PRO A 85 -0.84 4.80 1.51
CA PRO A 85 -1.47 6.06 1.10
C PRO A 85 -1.15 6.47 -0.34
N ASN A 86 -0.24 5.78 -1.03
CA ASN A 86 0.18 6.10 -2.40
C ASN A 86 -0.60 5.33 -3.47
N ARG A 87 -1.36 4.32 -3.08
CA ARG A 87 -2.14 3.46 -3.99
C ARG A 87 -3.45 3.01 -3.36
N THR A 88 -4.37 2.54 -4.17
CA THR A 88 -5.67 2.04 -3.71
C THR A 88 -5.61 0.60 -3.22
N ALA A 89 -4.68 -0.20 -3.74
CA ALA A 89 -4.47 -1.58 -3.30
C ALA A 89 -3.75 -1.63 -1.95
N PHE A 90 -4.07 -2.64 -1.14
CA PHE A 90 -3.29 -2.95 0.05
C PHE A 90 -1.94 -3.55 -0.33
N ILE A 91 -0.97 -3.40 0.55
CA ILE A 91 0.35 -4.01 0.42
C ILE A 91 0.55 -5.06 1.50
N ALA A 92 1.35 -6.07 1.20
CA ALA A 92 1.72 -7.09 2.16
C ALA A 92 3.23 -7.03 2.44
N LEU A 93 3.60 -7.03 3.70
CA LEU A 93 4.98 -7.19 4.12
C LEU A 93 5.29 -8.68 4.13
N ILE A 94 6.24 -9.08 3.30
CA ILE A 94 6.77 -10.43 3.25
C ILE A 94 8.18 -10.49 3.83
N SER A 95 8.49 -11.59 4.50
CA SER A 95 9.82 -11.90 5.02
C SER A 95 10.30 -13.18 4.36
N PHE A 96 11.41 -13.09 3.66
CA PHE A 96 12.08 -14.24 3.07
C PHE A 96 12.80 -15.08 4.13
N ALA A 97 13.13 -16.34 3.80
CA ALA A 97 13.84 -17.23 4.70
C ALA A 97 15.26 -16.73 5.06
N ASP A 98 15.87 -15.91 4.20
CA ASP A 98 17.16 -15.26 4.43
C ASP A 98 17.09 -13.98 5.30
N GLY A 99 15.90 -13.63 5.80
CA GLY A 99 15.68 -12.47 6.66
C GLY A 99 15.37 -11.16 5.93
N GLU A 100 15.50 -11.11 4.60
CA GLU A 100 15.12 -9.92 3.83
C GLU A 100 13.62 -9.69 3.89
N LYS A 101 13.22 -8.42 4.00
CA LYS A 101 11.82 -8.01 3.97
C LYS A 101 11.55 -7.22 2.70
N ARG A 102 10.40 -7.43 2.08
CA ARG A 102 9.91 -6.64 0.94
C ARG A 102 8.42 -6.39 1.05
N TYR A 103 7.97 -5.30 0.44
CA TYR A 103 6.54 -5.08 0.21
C TYR A 103 6.14 -5.62 -1.15
N ILE A 104 4.97 -6.22 -1.20
CA ILE A 104 4.30 -6.64 -2.43
C ILE A 104 2.88 -6.11 -2.46
N ILE A 105 2.27 -6.01 -3.64
CA ILE A 105 0.83 -5.75 -3.72
C ILE A 105 0.10 -6.99 -3.22
N ALA A 106 -0.83 -6.80 -2.27
CA ALA A 106 -1.61 -7.90 -1.72
C ALA A 106 -2.66 -8.37 -2.73
N PRO A 107 -2.59 -9.62 -3.21
CA PRO A 107 -3.67 -10.20 -4.01
C PRO A 107 -4.90 -10.47 -3.14
N THR A 108 -6.06 -10.62 -3.79
CA THR A 108 -7.31 -10.94 -3.11
C THR A 108 -7.20 -12.30 -2.40
N GLY A 109 -7.66 -12.36 -1.15
CA GLY A 109 -7.65 -13.60 -0.37
C GLY A 109 -6.32 -13.92 0.31
N LEU A 110 -5.30 -13.05 0.20
CA LEU A 110 -4.04 -13.25 0.93
C LEU A 110 -4.28 -13.19 2.44
N GLN A 111 -3.72 -14.15 3.17
CA GLN A 111 -3.78 -14.21 4.63
C GLN A 111 -2.39 -14.07 5.24
N VAL A 112 -2.34 -13.52 6.46
CA VAL A 112 -1.12 -13.48 7.26
C VAL A 112 -0.70 -14.90 7.62
N GLY A 113 0.61 -15.19 7.55
CA GLY A 113 1.16 -16.53 7.76
C GLY A 113 1.22 -17.39 6.50
N ALA A 114 0.64 -16.97 5.37
CA ALA A 114 0.75 -17.71 4.13
C ALA A 114 2.22 -17.78 3.66
N THR A 115 2.69 -19.00 3.41
CA THR A 115 4.11 -19.25 3.07
C THR A 115 4.39 -19.20 1.56
N ARG A 116 3.35 -19.12 0.71
CA ARG A 116 3.47 -19.20 -0.77
C ARG A 116 3.24 -17.87 -1.50
N ALA A 117 3.43 -16.74 -0.85
CA ALA A 117 3.11 -15.42 -1.45
C ALA A 117 3.83 -15.12 -2.78
N VAL A 118 4.97 -15.74 -3.05
CA VAL A 118 5.74 -15.52 -4.30
C VAL A 118 5.28 -16.45 -5.43
N ALA A 119 4.79 -17.65 -5.11
CA ALA A 119 4.32 -18.63 -6.10
C ALA A 119 2.89 -18.31 -6.61
N LEU A 120 2.01 -17.77 -5.76
CA LEU A 120 0.60 -17.47 -6.10
C LEU A 120 0.41 -16.48 -7.27
N ALA A 121 1.39 -15.62 -7.54
CA ALA A 121 1.31 -14.69 -8.68
C ALA A 121 1.53 -15.39 -10.05
N ARG A 122 1.93 -16.65 -10.06
CA ARG A 122 2.20 -17.43 -11.27
C ARG A 122 1.03 -18.35 -11.64
N GLU A 123 0.34 -18.90 -10.64
CA GLU A 123 -0.80 -19.80 -10.84
C GLU A 123 -2.09 -19.09 -11.29
N LEU A 124 -2.16 -17.77 -11.17
CA LEU A 124 -3.30 -16.96 -11.65
C LEU A 124 -3.13 -16.49 -13.12
N ARG A 125 -2.09 -16.95 -13.84
CA ARG A 125 -1.86 -16.62 -15.25
C ARG A 125 -2.09 -17.78 -16.21
N ASP A 126 -2.34 -18.95 -15.72
CA ASP A 126 -2.73 -20.14 -16.47
C ASP A 126 -4.23 -20.43 -16.22
#